data_07bcfb565e539fb268feadb3431ca768
#
_entry.id   07bcfb565e539fb268feadb3431ca768
#
_cell.length_a   1.000
_cell.length_b   1.000
_cell.length_c   1.000
_cell.angle_alpha   90.00
_cell.angle_beta   90.00
_cell.angle_gamma   90.00
#
_symmetry.space_group_name_H-M   'P 1'
#
loop_
_entity.id
_entity.type
_entity.pdbx_description
1 polymer ?
#
loop_
_entity_poly.entity_id
_entity_poly.type
_entity_poly.pdbx_seq_one_letter_code
_entity_poly.pdbx_strand_id
1 'polypeptide(L)'
;GAMHSQKVRIVGEKASIEWWDEHPNQLSYEVQGEPARILERGMPYLSPNALADDRIGAGHPEGLFEAWANLYRRYAQAIDATDRDDRAFLQDFWYPDVEAGLHGVYWVEQCVKSADAGSQWVDFTLP
;
A
#
# COMPACT_ATOMS: atom_id res chain seq x y z
N GLY A 1 17.08 16.05 9.31
CA GLY A 1 17.90 15.56 8.57
C GLY A 1 17.94 14.13 8.05
N ALA A 2 16.84 13.37 8.04
CA ALA A 2 16.79 12.06 7.35
C ALA A 2 16.37 12.25 5.90
N MET A 3 16.79 11.34 5.02
CA MET A 3 16.12 11.10 3.74
C MET A 3 14.67 10.72 4.01
N HIS A 4 13.85 10.50 2.99
CA HIS A 4 12.45 10.13 3.19
C HIS A 4 12.29 8.90 4.09
N SER A 5 13.00 7.82 3.76
CA SER A 5 13.23 6.63 4.62
C SER A 5 11.97 6.04 5.27
N GLN A 6 10.85 6.05 4.55
CA GLN A 6 9.60 5.50 5.03
C GLN A 6 9.66 3.97 5.05
N LYS A 7 9.25 3.37 6.17
CA LYS A 7 9.16 1.92 6.33
C LYS A 7 7.79 1.50 6.83
N VAL A 8 7.32 0.38 6.32
CA VAL A 8 6.11 -0.29 6.81
C VAL A 8 6.45 -1.71 7.17
N ARG A 9 6.17 -2.12 8.42
CA ARG A 9 6.31 -3.49 8.88
C ARG A 9 4.98 -3.98 9.45
N ILE A 10 4.53 -5.14 8.97
CA ILE A 10 3.32 -5.81 9.47
C ILE A 10 3.73 -7.17 10.01
N VAL A 11 3.40 -7.43 11.27
CA VAL A 11 3.74 -8.67 11.97
C VAL A 11 2.46 -9.38 12.35
N GLY A 12 2.27 -10.59 11.79
CA GLY A 12 1.20 -11.51 12.15
C GLY A 12 1.72 -12.68 13.01
N GLU A 13 0.83 -13.58 13.38
CA GLU A 13 1.17 -14.76 14.20
C GLU A 13 2.09 -15.75 13.47
N LYS A 14 2.01 -15.83 12.15
CA LYS A 14 2.72 -16.85 11.35
C LYS A 14 3.78 -16.27 10.44
N ALA A 15 3.66 -15.02 10.08
CA ALA A 15 4.55 -14.38 9.13
C ALA A 15 4.61 -12.87 9.36
N SER A 16 5.67 -12.24 8.86
CA SER A 16 5.81 -10.79 8.79
C SER A 16 6.27 -10.34 7.42
N ILE A 17 5.94 -9.09 7.11
CA ILE A 17 6.44 -8.39 5.93
C ILE A 17 7.03 -7.05 6.34
N GLU A 18 8.07 -6.62 5.62
CA GLU A 18 8.64 -5.28 5.75
C GLU A 18 8.95 -4.72 4.36
N TRP A 19 8.51 -3.48 4.14
CA TRP A 19 8.82 -2.72 2.95
C TRP A 19 9.52 -1.41 3.32
N TRP A 20 10.48 -0.99 2.50
CA TRP A 20 11.23 0.24 2.67
C TRP A 20 11.28 1.02 1.36
N ASP A 21 10.90 2.30 1.37
CA ASP A 21 10.80 3.14 0.19
C ASP A 21 12.13 3.45 -0.52
N GLU A 22 13.27 3.36 0.19
CA GLU A 22 14.60 3.48 -0.42
C GLU A 22 14.99 2.22 -1.24
N HIS A 23 14.26 1.11 -1.07
CA HIS A 23 14.35 -0.12 -1.84
C HIS A 23 12.97 -0.59 -2.32
N PRO A 24 12.25 0.23 -3.09
CA PRO A 24 10.81 0.08 -3.33
C PRO A 24 10.44 -1.20 -4.09
N ASN A 25 11.39 -1.82 -4.79
CA ASN A 25 11.16 -3.02 -5.60
C ASN A 25 11.32 -4.32 -4.82
N GLN A 26 11.60 -4.25 -3.52
CA GLN A 26 11.84 -5.40 -2.65
C GLN A 26 10.87 -5.41 -1.47
N LEU A 27 10.44 -6.62 -1.09
CA LEU A 27 9.65 -6.87 0.10
C LEU A 27 10.32 -7.97 0.91
N SER A 28 10.70 -7.68 2.15
CA SER A 28 11.13 -8.71 3.10
C SER A 28 9.91 -9.52 3.55
N TYR A 29 10.04 -10.85 3.48
CA TYR A 29 9.00 -11.78 3.88
C TYR A 29 9.58 -12.86 4.77
N GLU A 30 9.07 -12.95 5.99
CA GLU A 30 9.54 -13.86 7.03
C GLU A 30 8.40 -14.77 7.48
N VAL A 31 8.57 -16.07 7.37
CA VAL A 31 7.64 -17.08 7.88
C VAL A 31 8.28 -17.73 9.09
N GLN A 32 7.51 -17.92 10.16
CA GLN A 32 8.01 -18.53 11.38
C GLN A 32 8.57 -19.92 11.10
N GLY A 33 9.84 -20.14 11.46
CA GLY A 33 10.54 -21.40 11.25
C GLY A 33 11.15 -21.57 9.85
N GLU A 34 11.05 -20.59 8.97
CA GLU A 34 11.67 -20.60 7.63
C GLU A 34 12.74 -19.51 7.53
N PRO A 35 13.70 -19.65 6.58
CA PRO A 35 14.60 -18.55 6.25
C PRO A 35 13.86 -17.33 5.71
N ALA A 36 14.33 -16.13 6.08
CA ALA A 36 13.83 -14.89 5.50
C ALA A 36 14.03 -14.86 3.98
N ARG A 37 13.05 -14.32 3.26
CA ARG A 37 13.06 -14.21 1.80
C ARG A 37 12.90 -12.74 1.40
N ILE A 38 13.55 -12.34 0.32
CA ILE A 38 13.29 -11.09 -0.36
C ILE A 38 12.44 -11.40 -1.60
N LEU A 39 11.25 -10.81 -1.65
CA LEU A 39 10.39 -10.89 -2.83
C LEU A 39 10.69 -9.68 -3.72
N GLU A 40 10.95 -9.96 -4.99
CA GLU A 40 11.26 -8.94 -5.99
C GLU A 40 10.01 -8.58 -6.80
N ARG A 41 9.84 -7.30 -7.12
CA ARG A 41 8.77 -6.82 -7.99
C ARG A 41 8.82 -7.48 -9.37
N GLY A 42 7.65 -7.70 -9.99
CA GLY A 42 7.51 -8.24 -11.35
C GLY A 42 7.82 -9.73 -11.49
N MET A 43 8.11 -10.43 -10.41
CA MET A 43 8.45 -11.86 -10.48
C MET A 43 7.20 -12.75 -10.54
N PRO A 44 7.22 -13.85 -11.30
CA PRO A 44 6.04 -14.68 -11.59
C PRO A 44 5.45 -15.40 -10.39
N TYR A 45 6.14 -15.43 -9.25
CA TYR A 45 5.60 -15.99 -8.00
C TYR A 45 4.69 -15.02 -7.24
N LEU A 46 4.58 -13.76 -7.69
CA LEU A 46 3.71 -12.76 -7.07
C LEU A 46 2.24 -12.98 -7.45
N SER A 47 1.34 -12.41 -6.66
CA SER A 47 -0.08 -12.47 -6.95
C SER A 47 -0.44 -11.78 -8.27
N PRO A 48 -1.53 -12.19 -8.95
CA PRO A 48 -1.98 -11.52 -10.18
C PRO A 48 -2.20 -10.01 -9.99
N ASN A 49 -2.70 -9.59 -8.84
CA ASN A 49 -2.92 -8.18 -8.54
C ASN A 49 -1.60 -7.39 -8.46
N ALA A 50 -0.57 -7.97 -7.83
CA ALA A 50 0.76 -7.33 -7.78
C ALA A 50 1.40 -7.25 -9.18
N LEU A 51 1.23 -8.29 -10.01
CA LEU A 51 1.73 -8.30 -11.38
C LEU A 51 0.97 -7.31 -12.29
N ALA A 52 -0.32 -7.07 -12.04
CA ALA A 52 -1.10 -6.10 -12.79
C ALA A 52 -0.64 -4.64 -12.58
N ASP A 53 0.02 -4.36 -11.47
CA ASP A 53 0.59 -3.05 -11.16
C ASP A 53 2.07 -2.91 -11.55
N ASP A 54 2.69 -3.97 -12.08
CA ASP A 54 4.03 -3.95 -12.65
C ASP A 54 4.01 -3.28 -14.05
N ARG A 55 4.84 -2.24 -14.23
CA ARG A 55 4.81 -1.42 -15.45
C ARG A 55 6.00 -1.65 -16.38
N ILE A 56 7.18 -1.85 -15.80
CA ILE A 56 8.43 -1.89 -16.58
C ILE A 56 8.97 -3.32 -16.71
N GLY A 57 8.45 -4.25 -15.92
CA GLY A 57 8.91 -5.63 -15.86
C GLY A 57 10.05 -5.86 -14.87
N ALA A 58 10.27 -7.12 -14.53
CA ALA A 58 11.26 -7.55 -13.55
C ALA A 58 12.68 -7.08 -13.94
N GLY A 59 13.49 -6.73 -12.94
CA GLY A 59 14.88 -6.32 -13.11
C GLY A 59 15.09 -4.85 -13.50
N HIS A 60 14.02 -4.10 -13.75
CA HIS A 60 14.07 -2.66 -14.00
C HIS A 60 13.45 -1.93 -12.78
N PRO A 61 14.09 -0.90 -12.22
CA PRO A 61 13.57 -0.22 -11.04
C PRO A 61 12.32 0.58 -11.36
N GLU A 62 11.30 0.43 -10.54
CA GLU A 62 10.14 1.32 -10.44
C GLU A 62 10.16 2.07 -9.12
N GLY A 63 9.48 3.22 -9.08
CA GLY A 63 9.44 4.05 -7.89
C GLY A 63 8.16 4.88 -7.81
N LEU A 64 8.29 6.12 -7.33
CA LEU A 64 7.19 7.02 -7.02
C LEU A 64 6.28 7.31 -8.22
N PHE A 65 6.86 7.53 -9.40
CA PHE A 65 6.06 7.89 -10.58
C PHE A 65 5.19 6.75 -11.08
N GLU A 66 5.71 5.52 -11.09
CA GLU A 66 4.96 4.34 -11.48
C GLU A 66 3.87 4.03 -10.46
N ALA A 67 4.14 4.19 -9.17
CA ALA A 67 3.17 4.03 -8.10
C ALA A 67 2.00 5.02 -8.26
N TRP A 68 2.30 6.30 -8.47
CA TRP A 68 1.26 7.31 -8.73
C TRP A 68 0.50 7.05 -10.04
N ALA A 69 1.19 6.64 -11.09
CA ALA A 69 0.54 6.29 -12.35
C ALA A 69 -0.44 5.10 -12.17
N ASN A 70 -0.15 4.16 -11.27
CA ASN A 70 -1.08 3.08 -10.93
C ASN A 70 -2.32 3.60 -10.21
N LEU A 71 -2.18 4.55 -9.27
CA LEU A 71 -3.32 5.20 -8.61
C LEU A 71 -4.22 5.94 -9.62
N TYR A 72 -3.64 6.78 -10.47
CA TYR A 72 -4.40 7.50 -11.50
C TYR A 72 -5.08 6.56 -12.50
N ARG A 73 -4.44 5.46 -12.87
CA ARG A 73 -5.06 4.43 -13.70
C ARG A 73 -6.29 3.83 -13.03
N ARG A 74 -6.21 3.53 -11.74
CA ARG A 74 -7.35 2.99 -10.98
C ARG A 74 -8.49 4.01 -10.89
N TYR A 75 -8.21 5.28 -10.68
CA TYR A 75 -9.23 6.34 -10.74
C TYR A 75 -9.90 6.39 -12.12
N ALA A 76 -9.14 6.40 -13.19
CA ALA A 76 -9.70 6.42 -14.54
C ALA A 76 -10.60 5.22 -14.81
N GLN A 77 -10.19 4.02 -14.37
CA GLN A 77 -11.00 2.80 -14.50
C GLN A 77 -12.30 2.87 -13.68
N ALA A 78 -12.24 3.41 -12.46
CA ALA A 78 -13.44 3.59 -11.63
C ALA A 78 -14.42 4.60 -12.23
N ILE A 79 -13.92 5.72 -12.77
CA ILE A 79 -14.75 6.72 -13.47
C ILE A 79 -15.42 6.09 -14.69
N ASP A 80 -14.66 5.42 -15.54
CA ASP A 80 -15.17 4.77 -16.76
C ASP A 80 -16.22 3.68 -16.43
N ALA A 81 -16.01 2.90 -15.36
CA ALA A 81 -16.98 1.92 -14.90
C ALA A 81 -18.25 2.58 -14.34
N THR A 82 -18.09 3.72 -13.66
CA THR A 82 -19.24 4.51 -13.16
C THR A 82 -20.07 5.07 -14.33
N ASP A 83 -19.43 5.62 -15.35
CA ASP A 83 -20.10 6.17 -16.53
C ASP A 83 -20.88 5.10 -17.32
N ARG A 84 -20.43 3.85 -17.26
CA ARG A 84 -21.12 2.69 -17.86
C ARG A 84 -22.11 1.98 -16.95
N ASP A 85 -22.31 2.44 -15.70
CA ASP A 85 -23.08 1.77 -14.64
C ASP A 85 -22.64 0.32 -14.38
N ASP A 86 -21.34 0.06 -14.48
CA ASP A 86 -20.73 -1.26 -14.26
C ASP A 86 -20.50 -1.52 -12.77
N ARG A 87 -21.61 -1.75 -12.06
CA ARG A 87 -21.58 -1.97 -10.59
C ARG A 87 -20.89 -3.25 -10.19
N ALA A 88 -20.93 -4.28 -11.05
CA ALA A 88 -20.26 -5.55 -10.79
C ALA A 88 -18.73 -5.37 -10.73
N PHE A 89 -18.18 -4.59 -11.67
CA PHE A 89 -16.77 -4.24 -11.65
C PHE A 89 -16.40 -3.42 -10.39
N LEU A 90 -17.18 -2.38 -10.07
CA LEU A 90 -16.91 -1.48 -8.95
C LEU A 90 -16.96 -2.17 -7.59
N GLN A 91 -17.77 -3.22 -7.44
CA GLN A 91 -17.92 -3.96 -6.19
C GLN A 91 -16.61 -4.61 -5.73
N ASP A 92 -15.82 -5.13 -6.67
CA ASP A 92 -14.58 -5.86 -6.40
C ASP A 92 -13.31 -5.07 -6.76
N PHE A 93 -13.48 -3.86 -7.31
CA PHE A 93 -12.37 -3.05 -7.78
C PHE A 93 -11.92 -2.03 -6.72
N TRP A 94 -10.74 -2.28 -6.14
CA TRP A 94 -10.17 -1.32 -5.19
C TRP A 94 -9.54 -0.12 -5.89
N TYR A 95 -9.89 1.07 -5.44
CA TYR A 95 -9.21 2.33 -5.72
C TYR A 95 -9.28 3.22 -4.45
N PRO A 96 -8.36 4.18 -4.26
CA PRO A 96 -8.41 5.08 -3.10
C PRO A 96 -9.55 6.09 -3.27
N ASP A 97 -10.68 5.81 -2.64
CA ASP A 97 -11.88 6.65 -2.66
C ASP A 97 -11.86 7.74 -1.58
N VAL A 98 -12.97 8.47 -1.45
CA VAL A 98 -13.09 9.54 -0.45
C VAL A 98 -13.02 9.02 0.99
N GLU A 99 -13.51 7.79 1.23
CA GLU A 99 -13.44 7.18 2.57
C GLU A 99 -12.00 6.83 2.93
N ALA A 100 -11.22 6.28 1.99
CA ALA A 100 -9.80 6.05 2.18
C ALA A 100 -9.04 7.36 2.47
N GLY A 101 -9.40 8.45 1.79
CA GLY A 101 -8.87 9.79 2.05
C GLY A 101 -9.22 10.30 3.45
N LEU A 102 -10.48 10.15 3.86
CA LEU A 102 -10.95 10.52 5.21
C LEU A 102 -10.20 9.74 6.30
N HIS A 103 -10.05 8.43 6.14
CA HIS A 103 -9.28 7.59 7.06
C HIS A 103 -7.84 8.07 7.20
N GLY A 104 -7.19 8.41 6.08
CA GLY A 104 -5.82 8.90 6.07
C GLY A 104 -5.65 10.21 6.85
N VAL A 105 -6.52 11.20 6.61
CA VAL A 105 -6.50 12.48 7.32
C VAL A 105 -6.79 12.27 8.81
N TYR A 106 -7.81 11.50 9.14
CA TYR A 106 -8.17 11.22 10.53
C TYR A 106 -7.05 10.49 11.27
N TRP A 107 -6.36 9.55 10.61
CA TRP A 107 -5.19 8.87 11.19
C TRP A 107 -4.10 9.86 11.58
N VAL A 108 -3.76 10.81 10.71
CA VAL A 108 -2.76 11.85 10.99
C VAL A 108 -3.18 12.69 12.20
N GLU A 109 -4.46 13.11 12.28
CA GLU A 109 -4.98 13.85 13.42
C GLU A 109 -4.87 13.07 14.74
N GLN A 110 -5.17 11.76 14.72
CA GLN A 110 -5.03 10.93 15.92
C GLN A 110 -3.55 10.75 16.31
N CYS A 111 -2.62 10.66 15.35
CA CYS A 111 -1.19 10.65 15.64
C CYS A 111 -0.74 11.94 16.35
N VAL A 112 -1.22 13.11 15.89
CA VAL A 112 -0.93 14.39 16.56
C VAL A 112 -1.49 14.42 17.97
N LYS A 113 -2.75 14.02 18.16
CA LYS A 113 -3.36 13.94 19.51
C LYS A 113 -2.58 13.02 20.45
N SER A 114 -2.14 11.85 19.94
CA SER A 114 -1.31 10.93 20.72
C SER A 114 0.00 11.59 21.13
N ALA A 115 0.68 12.25 20.21
CA ALA A 115 1.94 12.92 20.48
C ALA A 115 1.78 14.03 21.54
N ASP A 116 0.77 14.87 21.41
CA ASP A 116 0.46 15.96 22.35
C ASP A 116 0.08 15.45 23.75
N ALA A 117 -0.50 14.25 23.81
CA ALA A 117 -0.85 13.57 25.06
C ALA A 117 0.31 12.73 25.66
N GLY A 118 1.53 12.90 25.20
CA GLY A 118 2.69 12.15 25.69
C GLY A 118 2.78 10.73 25.15
N SER A 119 2.39 10.51 23.88
CA SER A 119 2.39 9.23 23.18
C SER A 119 1.45 8.18 23.80
N GLN A 120 0.33 8.62 24.32
CA GLN A 120 -0.71 7.72 24.82
C GLN A 120 -1.50 7.10 23.66
N TRP A 121 -2.05 5.90 23.90
CA TRP A 121 -3.00 5.31 22.96
C TRP A 121 -4.26 6.18 22.87
N VAL A 122 -4.71 6.43 21.65
CA VAL A 122 -5.95 7.14 21.35
C VAL A 122 -6.86 6.26 20.49
N ASP A 123 -8.16 6.40 20.68
CA ASP A 123 -9.13 5.63 19.91
C ASP A 123 -9.14 6.10 18.45
N PHE A 124 -9.19 5.12 17.54
CA PHE A 124 -9.35 5.34 16.10
C PHE A 124 -10.78 4.96 15.69
N THR A 125 -11.72 5.82 16.04
CA THR A 125 -13.12 5.69 15.63
C THR A 125 -13.48 6.88 14.76
N LEU A 126 -13.85 6.63 13.52
CA LEU A 126 -14.29 7.70 12.61
C LEU A 126 -15.56 8.38 13.15
N PRO A 127 -15.72 9.67 12.93
CA PRO A 127 -16.89 10.42 13.35
C PRO A 127 -18.16 10.01 12.59
#